data_ef5669bc4376b40ede095e9cdfd80d22
#
_entry.id   ef5669bc4376b40ede095e9cdfd80d22
#
_cell.length_a   1.000
_cell.length_b   1.000
_cell.length_c   1.000
_cell.angle_alpha   90.00
_cell.angle_beta   90.00
_cell.angle_gamma   90.00
#
_symmetry.space_group_name_H-M   'P 1'
#
loop_
_entity.id
_entity.type
_entity.pdbx_description
1 polymer ?
#
loop_
_entity_poly.entity_id
_entity_poly.type
_entity_poly.pdbx_seq_one_letter_code
_entity_poly.pdbx_strand_id
1 'polypeptide(L)'
;LLAKSDFVHDYPEDLYWEEVEAPTEDLKGTETYYSFHLPAKVDRVKGLTAIILKETPDQKDLPYMERREGKDWIGLRIHYKGKITDLYINQLADGRLMHSNSWIEADGWFTDAYMFAVTYEAGMEPAGSKEHFICYGSALRRGDVSFFSSLAKLFVIQKEENGRMKLWMDGQPKMNAGFRSEKRPKAVVVNGKVTPVVYEKGTVKVSGVVIE
;
A
#
# COMPACT_ATOMS: atom_id res chain seq x y z
N LEU A 1 -11.02 -17.33 21.67
CA LEU A 1 -9.63 -17.80 21.78
C LEU A 1 -8.74 -16.61 21.52
N LEU A 2 -8.30 -15.95 22.58
CA LEU A 2 -7.33 -14.84 22.47
C LEU A 2 -5.96 -15.46 22.20
N ALA A 3 -5.47 -15.32 20.98
CA ALA A 3 -4.09 -15.59 20.67
C ALA A 3 -3.24 -14.56 21.42
N LYS A 4 -2.34 -14.99 22.28
CA LYS A 4 -1.29 -14.15 22.83
C LYS A 4 -0.49 -13.60 21.66
N SER A 5 -0.58 -12.29 21.40
CA SER A 5 0.20 -11.64 20.36
C SER A 5 1.54 -11.23 20.99
N ASP A 6 2.64 -11.76 20.45
CA ASP A 6 3.95 -11.24 20.76
C ASP A 6 4.13 -9.93 19.99
N PHE A 7 4.02 -8.80 20.67
CA PHE A 7 4.30 -7.50 20.08
C PHE A 7 5.81 -7.26 20.10
N VAL A 8 6.42 -7.14 18.94
CA VAL A 8 7.76 -6.60 18.81
C VAL A 8 7.63 -5.09 18.64
N HIS A 9 8.17 -4.33 19.60
CA HIS A 9 8.06 -2.88 19.61
C HIS A 9 9.37 -2.25 19.14
N ASP A 10 9.26 -1.33 18.21
CA ASP A 10 10.28 -0.35 17.87
C ASP A 10 9.62 1.04 17.89
N TYR A 11 9.35 1.53 19.11
CA TYR A 11 8.72 2.82 19.34
C TYR A 11 9.74 3.82 19.89
N PRO A 12 9.55 5.14 19.66
CA PRO A 12 10.19 6.16 20.46
C PRO A 12 9.97 5.88 21.96
N GLU A 13 10.99 6.12 22.78
CA GLU A 13 10.97 5.79 24.23
C GLU A 13 9.79 6.39 25.01
N ASP A 14 9.15 7.41 24.47
CA ASP A 14 8.05 8.16 25.06
C ASP A 14 6.66 7.75 24.54
N LEU A 15 6.58 6.79 23.60
CA LEU A 15 5.33 6.16 23.19
C LEU A 15 5.13 4.88 24.01
N TYR A 16 3.99 4.75 24.65
CA TYR A 16 3.64 3.51 25.35
C TYR A 16 2.24 3.03 24.98
N TRP A 17 1.99 1.77 25.19
CA TRP A 17 0.70 1.16 25.05
C TRP A 17 0.32 0.44 26.34
N GLU A 18 -0.95 0.32 26.58
CA GLU A 18 -1.51 -0.41 27.70
C GLU A 18 -2.69 -1.28 27.25
N GLU A 19 -2.88 -2.35 27.99
CA GLU A 19 -4.05 -3.19 27.90
C GLU A 19 -5.13 -2.63 28.82
N VAL A 20 -6.28 -2.31 28.25
CA VAL A 20 -7.39 -1.68 28.96
C VAL A 20 -8.62 -2.59 28.87
N GLU A 21 -9.21 -2.92 30.00
CA GLU A 21 -10.52 -3.55 30.02
C GLU A 21 -11.62 -2.50 30.01
N ALA A 22 -12.55 -2.63 29.08
CA ALA A 22 -13.72 -1.75 29.01
C ALA A 22 -15.01 -2.57 28.87
N PRO A 23 -16.15 -2.06 29.37
CA PRO A 23 -17.43 -2.73 29.19
C PRO A 23 -17.76 -2.93 27.71
N THR A 24 -18.36 -4.07 27.36
CA THR A 24 -18.96 -4.29 26.05
C THR A 24 -20.11 -3.31 25.81
N GLU A 25 -20.47 -3.04 24.55
CA GLU A 25 -21.58 -2.12 24.21
C GLU A 25 -22.90 -2.50 24.89
N ASP A 26 -23.14 -3.79 25.14
CA ASP A 26 -24.34 -4.29 25.82
C ASP A 26 -24.22 -4.30 27.36
N LEU A 27 -23.09 -3.83 27.90
CA LEU A 27 -22.78 -3.77 29.33
C LEU A 27 -22.83 -5.13 30.08
N LYS A 28 -22.79 -6.26 29.35
CA LYS A 28 -22.87 -7.61 29.93
C LYS A 28 -21.53 -8.30 30.14
N GLY A 29 -20.45 -7.66 29.73
CA GLY A 29 -19.10 -8.18 29.84
C GLY A 29 -18.05 -7.10 29.75
N THR A 30 -16.81 -7.50 29.73
CA THR A 30 -15.65 -6.65 29.47
C THR A 30 -14.91 -7.17 28.25
N GLU A 31 -14.36 -6.27 27.47
CA GLU A 31 -13.45 -6.56 26.35
C GLU A 31 -12.12 -5.91 26.60
N THR A 32 -11.07 -6.55 26.11
CA THR A 32 -9.71 -6.03 26.19
C THR A 32 -9.41 -5.18 24.98
N TYR A 33 -9.01 -3.94 25.20
CA TYR A 33 -8.57 -3.02 24.18
C TYR A 33 -7.10 -2.69 24.39
N TYR A 34 -6.41 -2.39 23.29
CA TYR A 34 -5.05 -1.89 23.34
C TYR A 34 -5.04 -0.39 23.07
N SER A 35 -4.60 0.38 24.03
CA SER A 35 -4.52 1.84 23.97
C SER A 35 -3.10 2.29 23.71
N PHE A 36 -2.90 3.13 22.71
CA PHE A 36 -1.61 3.72 22.39
C PHE A 36 -1.60 5.18 22.84
N HIS A 37 -0.61 5.53 23.65
CA HIS A 37 -0.46 6.85 24.22
C HIS A 37 0.68 7.60 23.56
N LEU A 38 0.37 8.79 23.04
CA LEU A 38 1.36 9.71 22.50
C LEU A 38 1.91 10.60 23.62
N PRO A 39 3.21 10.89 23.64
CA PRO A 39 3.87 11.62 24.73
C PRO A 39 3.45 13.08 24.83
N ALA A 40 2.89 13.65 23.77
CA ALA A 40 2.46 15.04 23.70
C ALA A 40 1.14 15.19 22.95
N LYS A 41 0.42 16.28 23.21
CA LYS A 41 -0.71 16.67 22.37
C LYS A 41 -0.19 17.08 21.00
N VAL A 42 -0.64 16.37 19.97
CA VAL A 42 -0.29 16.64 18.56
C VAL A 42 -1.56 16.89 17.77
N ASP A 43 -1.53 17.86 16.85
CA ASP A 43 -2.69 18.14 16.00
C ASP A 43 -2.91 17.06 14.95
N ARG A 44 -1.85 16.36 14.56
CA ARG A 44 -1.88 15.27 13.58
C ARG A 44 -0.84 14.23 13.90
N VAL A 45 -1.22 12.97 13.72
CA VAL A 45 -0.32 11.84 13.80
C VAL A 45 -0.61 10.89 12.65
N LYS A 46 0.43 10.30 12.10
CA LYS A 46 0.33 9.15 11.21
C LYS A 46 1.08 8.00 11.85
N GLY A 47 0.37 6.93 12.09
CA GLY A 47 0.92 5.69 12.62
C GLY A 47 0.86 4.59 11.58
N LEU A 48 1.83 3.67 11.64
CA LEU A 48 1.82 2.45 10.87
C LEU A 48 1.89 1.28 11.85
N THR A 49 0.81 0.51 11.91
CA THR A 49 0.72 -0.70 12.73
C THR A 49 0.56 -1.89 11.82
N ALA A 50 1.40 -2.90 12.01
CA ALA A 50 1.29 -4.17 11.30
C ALA A 50 0.83 -5.25 12.27
N ILE A 51 -0.25 -5.94 11.90
CA ILE A 51 -0.82 -7.04 12.69
C ILE A 51 -0.66 -8.32 11.89
N ILE A 52 0.07 -9.31 12.46
CA ILE A 52 0.21 -10.62 11.86
C ILE A 52 -0.78 -11.57 12.54
N LEU A 53 -1.73 -12.06 11.76
CA LEU A 53 -2.68 -13.08 12.22
C LEU A 53 -2.12 -14.45 11.92
N LYS A 54 -2.12 -15.33 12.93
CA LYS A 54 -1.79 -16.74 12.79
C LYS A 54 -3.08 -17.54 12.55
N GLU A 55 -3.08 -18.38 11.53
CA GLU A 55 -4.19 -19.31 11.28
C GLU A 55 -4.26 -20.40 12.35
N THR A 56 -3.09 -20.80 12.87
CA THR A 56 -2.97 -21.76 13.98
C THR A 56 -1.90 -21.27 14.97
N PRO A 57 -1.99 -21.63 16.26
CA PRO A 57 -1.00 -21.25 17.27
C PRO A 57 0.44 -21.68 16.92
N ASP A 58 0.58 -22.80 16.21
CA ASP A 58 1.88 -23.40 15.86
C ASP A 58 2.44 -22.93 14.51
N GLN A 59 1.76 -22.01 13.83
CA GLN A 59 2.21 -21.51 12.52
C GLN A 59 3.59 -20.87 12.64
N LYS A 60 4.57 -21.44 11.94
CA LYS A 60 5.97 -20.98 11.92
C LYS A 60 6.30 -20.10 10.72
N ASP A 61 5.57 -20.28 9.61
CA ASP A 61 5.75 -19.50 8.38
C ASP A 61 5.03 -18.16 8.51
N LEU A 62 5.67 -17.22 9.19
CA LEU A 62 5.18 -15.86 9.39
C LEU A 62 5.98 -14.89 8.54
N PRO A 63 5.37 -13.80 8.08
CA PRO A 63 6.12 -12.73 7.43
C PRO A 63 7.16 -12.13 8.40
N TYR A 64 8.36 -11.89 7.90
CA TYR A 64 9.35 -11.06 8.57
C TYR A 64 9.20 -9.62 8.10
N MET A 65 9.22 -8.66 9.01
CA MET A 65 9.01 -7.25 8.71
C MET A 65 10.14 -6.38 9.23
N GLU A 66 10.53 -5.42 8.40
CA GLU A 66 11.52 -4.39 8.73
C GLU A 66 10.86 -3.01 8.63
N ARG A 67 11.02 -2.20 9.67
CA ARG A 67 10.66 -0.78 9.60
C ARG A 67 11.60 -0.06 8.63
N ARG A 68 11.03 0.81 7.84
CA ARG A 68 11.74 1.69 6.90
C ARG A 68 11.26 3.11 7.12
N GLU A 69 12.17 4.06 7.01
CA GLU A 69 11.82 5.46 7.11
C GLU A 69 12.80 6.34 6.34
N GLY A 70 12.36 7.53 5.99
CA GLY A 70 13.17 8.53 5.33
C GLY A 70 12.55 9.91 5.48
N LYS A 71 13.05 10.87 4.72
CA LYS A 71 12.47 12.20 4.72
C LYS A 71 11.04 12.13 4.17
N ASP A 72 10.08 12.57 4.98
CA ASP A 72 8.68 12.70 4.61
C ASP A 72 7.93 11.38 4.31
N TRP A 73 8.49 10.22 4.73
CA TRP A 73 7.81 8.93 4.60
C TRP A 73 8.22 7.95 5.71
N ILE A 74 7.32 7.03 5.99
CA ILE A 74 7.53 5.84 6.84
C ILE A 74 7.05 4.62 6.06
N GLY A 75 7.56 3.45 6.39
CA GLY A 75 7.18 2.24 5.67
C GLY A 75 7.60 0.95 6.35
N LEU A 76 7.24 -0.14 5.70
CA LEU A 76 7.59 -1.51 6.07
C LEU A 76 8.12 -2.25 4.86
N ARG A 77 9.16 -3.05 5.06
CA ARG A 77 9.55 -4.12 4.14
C ARG A 77 9.07 -5.44 4.70
N ILE A 78 8.28 -6.16 3.94
CA ILE A 78 7.65 -7.42 4.34
C ILE A 78 8.22 -8.54 3.48
N HIS A 79 8.87 -9.52 4.12
CA HIS A 79 9.39 -10.73 3.50
C HIS A 79 8.42 -11.87 3.76
N TYR A 80 7.83 -12.43 2.70
CA TYR A 80 6.91 -13.54 2.84
C TYR A 80 6.86 -14.42 1.59
N LYS A 81 7.02 -15.74 1.77
CA LYS A 81 6.91 -16.75 0.69
C LYS A 81 7.71 -16.42 -0.56
N GLY A 82 8.98 -16.02 -0.39
CA GLY A 82 9.89 -15.70 -1.49
C GLY A 82 9.62 -14.35 -2.18
N LYS A 83 8.71 -13.56 -1.65
CA LYS A 83 8.43 -12.20 -2.11
C LYS A 83 8.83 -11.15 -1.08
N ILE A 84 9.10 -9.97 -1.60
CA ILE A 84 9.29 -8.76 -0.82
C ILE A 84 8.19 -7.78 -1.21
N THR A 85 7.51 -7.22 -0.20
CA THR A 85 6.58 -6.11 -0.37
C THR A 85 7.10 -4.92 0.40
N ASP A 86 7.43 -3.85 -0.31
CA ASP A 86 7.78 -2.57 0.28
C ASP A 86 6.51 -1.71 0.31
N LEU A 87 6.08 -1.34 1.50
CA LEU A 87 4.93 -0.46 1.78
C LEU A 87 5.45 0.89 2.27
N TYR A 88 4.92 1.99 1.73
CA TYR A 88 5.30 3.35 2.08
C TYR A 88 4.08 4.22 2.35
N ILE A 89 4.15 5.04 3.39
CA ILE A 89 3.16 6.06 3.74
C ILE A 89 3.81 7.44 3.55
N ASN A 90 3.19 8.26 2.74
CA ASN A 90 3.59 9.63 2.49
C ASN A 90 3.14 10.51 3.67
N GLN A 91 4.10 11.06 4.42
CA GLN A 91 3.80 11.91 5.58
C GLN A 91 3.34 13.32 5.19
N LEU A 92 3.66 13.79 3.99
CA LEU A 92 3.21 15.09 3.47
C LEU A 92 1.76 15.06 2.98
N ALA A 93 1.26 13.89 2.53
CA ALA A 93 -0.12 13.76 2.09
C ALA A 93 -1.07 13.75 3.28
N ASP A 94 -2.13 14.54 3.22
CA ASP A 94 -3.13 14.63 4.30
C ASP A 94 -4.43 13.85 4.02
N GLY A 95 -4.45 13.10 2.92
CA GLY A 95 -5.60 12.30 2.50
C GLY A 95 -6.74 13.12 1.87
N ARG A 96 -6.61 14.43 1.74
CA ARG A 96 -7.64 15.27 1.12
C ARG A 96 -7.54 15.22 -0.40
N LEU A 97 -8.70 15.21 -1.06
CA LEU A 97 -8.84 15.15 -2.53
C LEU A 97 -8.17 16.30 -3.29
N MET A 98 -7.86 17.41 -2.63
CA MET A 98 -7.41 18.65 -3.25
C MET A 98 -5.94 19.01 -2.98
N HIS A 99 -5.17 18.13 -2.34
CA HIS A 99 -3.77 18.46 -2.04
C HIS A 99 -2.85 18.29 -3.25
N SER A 100 -2.21 19.38 -3.66
CA SER A 100 -1.35 19.41 -4.85
C SER A 100 0.13 19.14 -4.56
N ASN A 101 0.61 19.26 -3.32
CA ASN A 101 2.04 19.29 -3.00
C ASN A 101 2.47 18.16 -2.04
N SER A 102 2.13 16.92 -2.38
CA SER A 102 2.47 15.75 -1.57
C SER A 102 3.48 14.81 -2.23
N TRP A 103 4.35 15.35 -3.08
CA TRP A 103 5.37 14.54 -3.74
C TRP A 103 6.48 14.16 -2.77
N ILE A 104 6.80 12.87 -2.74
CA ILE A 104 7.90 12.31 -1.97
C ILE A 104 8.81 11.47 -2.85
N GLU A 105 10.03 11.28 -2.36
CA GLU A 105 10.94 10.25 -2.83
C GLU A 105 11.17 9.25 -1.70
N ALA A 106 10.79 7.99 -1.92
CA ALA A 106 10.92 6.90 -0.96
C ALA A 106 11.69 5.74 -1.60
N ASP A 107 12.91 5.48 -1.14
CA ASP A 107 13.80 4.42 -1.67
C ASP A 107 13.93 4.44 -3.21
N GLY A 108 14.04 5.63 -3.80
CA GLY A 108 14.12 5.83 -5.24
C GLY A 108 12.79 5.76 -5.99
N TRP A 109 11.67 5.59 -5.28
CA TRP A 109 10.33 5.75 -5.82
C TRP A 109 9.88 7.20 -5.66
N PHE A 110 9.37 7.80 -6.72
CA PHE A 110 8.81 9.16 -6.73
C PHE A 110 7.31 9.09 -6.99
N THR A 111 6.52 9.66 -6.07
CA THR A 111 5.05 9.57 -6.09
C THR A 111 4.39 10.71 -5.32
N ASP A 112 3.13 10.98 -5.66
CA ASP A 112 2.21 11.83 -4.91
C ASP A 112 1.13 11.03 -4.16
N ALA A 113 1.24 9.71 -4.16
CA ALA A 113 0.29 8.83 -3.48
C ALA A 113 0.28 9.06 -1.97
N TYR A 114 -0.88 8.88 -1.35
CA TYR A 114 -1.01 8.86 0.11
C TYR A 114 -0.26 7.68 0.72
N MET A 115 -0.41 6.52 0.10
CA MET A 115 0.28 5.28 0.42
C MET A 115 0.50 4.49 -0.86
N PHE A 116 1.60 3.77 -0.95
CA PHE A 116 1.83 2.83 -2.05
C PHE A 116 2.60 1.61 -1.57
N ALA A 117 2.46 0.52 -2.30
CA ALA A 117 3.28 -0.66 -2.10
C ALA A 117 3.73 -1.25 -3.44
N VAL A 118 4.91 -1.86 -3.43
CA VAL A 118 5.47 -2.59 -4.56
C VAL A 118 5.88 -3.98 -4.10
N THR A 119 5.45 -5.01 -4.87
CA THR A 119 5.77 -6.40 -4.57
C THR A 119 6.61 -7.00 -5.68
N TYR A 120 7.71 -7.64 -5.33
CA TYR A 120 8.66 -8.26 -6.24
C TYR A 120 9.23 -9.55 -5.64
N GLU A 121 9.81 -10.41 -6.49
CA GLU A 121 10.43 -11.65 -6.02
C GLU A 121 11.73 -11.35 -5.25
N ALA A 122 11.98 -12.09 -4.18
CA ALA A 122 13.22 -11.95 -3.41
C ALA A 122 14.44 -12.19 -4.29
N GLY A 123 15.43 -11.31 -4.20
CA GLY A 123 16.62 -11.32 -5.06
C GLY A 123 16.47 -10.55 -6.39
N MET A 124 15.28 -10.00 -6.68
CA MET A 124 15.08 -9.09 -7.80
C MET A 124 15.14 -7.62 -7.34
N GLU A 125 15.46 -6.74 -8.27
CA GLU A 125 15.37 -5.30 -8.04
C GLU A 125 13.91 -4.84 -8.01
N PRO A 126 13.54 -3.87 -7.15
CA PRO A 126 12.18 -3.33 -7.09
C PRO A 126 11.64 -2.81 -8.43
N ALA A 127 12.53 -2.37 -9.33
CA ALA A 127 12.17 -1.95 -10.69
C ALA A 127 11.59 -3.07 -11.57
N GLY A 128 11.81 -4.34 -11.20
CA GLY A 128 11.20 -5.51 -11.83
C GLY A 128 9.82 -5.88 -11.29
N SER A 129 9.27 -5.10 -10.37
CA SER A 129 7.96 -5.34 -9.77
C SER A 129 6.85 -5.41 -10.81
N LYS A 130 5.95 -6.38 -10.62
CA LYS A 130 4.74 -6.61 -11.42
C LYS A 130 3.45 -6.45 -10.63
N GLU A 131 3.59 -6.09 -9.36
CA GLU A 131 2.45 -5.90 -8.48
C GLU A 131 2.63 -4.58 -7.73
N HIS A 132 1.66 -3.68 -7.90
CA HIS A 132 1.65 -2.35 -7.31
C HIS A 132 0.31 -2.07 -6.66
N PHE A 133 0.37 -1.44 -5.50
CA PHE A 133 -0.78 -0.84 -4.84
C PHE A 133 -0.53 0.67 -4.73
N ILE A 134 -1.50 1.48 -5.10
CA ILE A 134 -1.45 2.93 -5.03
C ILE A 134 -2.74 3.42 -4.39
N CYS A 135 -2.61 4.05 -3.24
CA CYS A 135 -3.71 4.65 -2.52
C CYS A 135 -3.69 6.14 -2.79
N TYR A 136 -4.64 6.58 -3.61
CA TYR A 136 -4.88 7.98 -3.88
C TYR A 136 -3.64 8.72 -4.40
N GLY A 137 -3.17 8.32 -5.56
CA GLY A 137 -2.01 8.88 -6.26
C GLY A 137 -2.24 9.08 -7.75
N SER A 138 -1.48 9.96 -8.38
CA SER A 138 -1.52 10.21 -9.82
C SER A 138 -0.30 9.70 -10.56
N ALA A 139 0.78 9.36 -9.85
CA ALA A 139 1.98 8.82 -10.46
C ALA A 139 2.78 7.91 -9.50
N LEU A 140 3.47 6.96 -10.10
CA LEU A 140 4.53 6.18 -9.47
C LEU A 140 5.68 6.03 -10.47
N ARG A 141 6.86 6.53 -10.11
CA ARG A 141 8.07 6.49 -10.94
C ARG A 141 9.26 5.99 -10.16
N ARG A 142 10.23 5.38 -10.86
CA ARG A 142 11.54 5.04 -10.32
C ARG A 142 12.61 5.47 -11.33
N GLY A 143 13.42 6.47 -10.98
CA GLY A 143 14.25 7.15 -11.95
C GLY A 143 13.41 7.71 -13.11
N ASP A 144 13.84 7.46 -14.34
CA ASP A 144 13.13 7.90 -15.56
C ASP A 144 11.97 6.98 -15.96
N VAL A 145 11.74 5.89 -15.22
CA VAL A 145 10.72 4.91 -15.57
C VAL A 145 9.41 5.22 -14.87
N SER A 146 8.35 5.44 -15.65
CA SER A 146 6.98 5.57 -15.14
C SER A 146 6.32 4.20 -15.04
N PHE A 147 5.90 3.83 -13.83
CA PHE A 147 5.14 2.59 -13.55
C PHE A 147 3.64 2.82 -13.62
N PHE A 148 3.21 3.98 -13.19
CA PHE A 148 1.82 4.41 -13.22
C PHE A 148 1.75 5.91 -13.48
N SER A 149 0.76 6.33 -14.26
CA SER A 149 0.44 7.74 -14.47
C SER A 149 -1.05 7.94 -14.73
N SER A 150 -1.63 9.01 -14.19
CA SER A 150 -3.00 9.42 -14.42
C SER A 150 -3.11 10.95 -14.34
N LEU A 151 -4.16 11.52 -14.93
CA LEU A 151 -4.46 12.95 -14.78
C LEU A 151 -5.13 13.27 -13.44
N ALA A 152 -5.76 12.26 -12.81
CA ALA A 152 -6.39 12.39 -11.51
C ALA A 152 -5.77 11.42 -10.51
N LYS A 153 -5.90 11.70 -9.22
CA LYS A 153 -5.52 10.76 -8.17
C LYS A 153 -6.48 9.59 -8.14
N LEU A 154 -5.95 8.38 -8.16
CA LEU A 154 -6.72 7.13 -8.19
C LEU A 154 -6.26 6.19 -7.08
N PHE A 155 -7.16 5.28 -6.74
CA PHE A 155 -6.84 4.03 -6.05
C PHE A 155 -6.57 2.98 -7.12
N VAL A 156 -5.45 2.28 -7.03
CA VAL A 156 -5.04 1.31 -8.03
C VAL A 156 -4.46 0.07 -7.37
N ILE A 157 -4.88 -1.10 -7.83
CA ILE A 157 -4.16 -2.35 -7.66
C ILE A 157 -3.82 -2.87 -9.04
N GLN A 158 -2.52 -3.05 -9.30
CA GLN A 158 -2.02 -3.65 -10.54
C GLN A 158 -1.36 -4.98 -10.21
N LYS A 159 -1.65 -6.01 -11.00
CA LYS A 159 -0.96 -7.29 -10.96
C LYS A 159 -0.77 -7.86 -12.36
N GLU A 160 0.48 -8.20 -12.69
CA GLU A 160 0.78 -8.95 -13.91
C GLU A 160 1.04 -10.42 -13.61
N GLU A 161 0.27 -11.30 -14.22
CA GLU A 161 0.32 -12.73 -13.99
C GLU A 161 0.01 -13.51 -15.28
N ASN A 162 0.87 -14.47 -15.65
CA ASN A 162 0.69 -15.33 -16.83
C ASN A 162 0.44 -14.56 -18.14
N GLY A 163 1.06 -13.37 -18.27
CA GLY A 163 0.91 -12.48 -19.41
C GLY A 163 -0.42 -11.74 -19.45
N ARG A 164 -1.17 -11.71 -18.35
CA ARG A 164 -2.38 -10.90 -18.18
C ARG A 164 -2.10 -9.79 -17.19
N MET A 165 -2.61 -8.61 -17.46
CA MET A 165 -2.61 -7.49 -16.51
C MET A 165 -3.99 -7.39 -15.89
N LYS A 166 -4.05 -7.48 -14.57
CA LYS A 166 -5.27 -7.26 -13.77
C LYS A 166 -5.15 -5.91 -13.10
N LEU A 167 -6.12 -5.07 -13.28
CA LEU A 167 -6.23 -3.74 -12.71
C LEU A 167 -7.54 -3.63 -11.93
N TRP A 168 -7.43 -3.19 -10.69
CA TRP A 168 -8.56 -2.64 -9.97
C TRP A 168 -8.32 -1.14 -9.82
N MET A 169 -9.30 -0.33 -10.19
CA MET A 169 -9.17 1.13 -10.24
C MET A 169 -10.43 1.78 -9.67
N ASP A 170 -10.24 2.81 -8.85
CA ASP A 170 -11.32 3.61 -8.28
C ASP A 170 -10.87 5.07 -8.10
N GLY A 171 -11.81 6.00 -7.94
CA GLY A 171 -11.54 7.39 -7.59
C GLY A 171 -12.18 8.44 -8.49
N GLN A 172 -12.55 8.12 -9.73
CA GLN A 172 -13.19 9.05 -10.67
C GLN A 172 -14.25 8.31 -11.50
N PRO A 173 -15.38 8.97 -11.85
CA PRO A 173 -16.41 8.35 -12.68
C PRO A 173 -15.90 7.90 -14.05
N LYS A 174 -14.89 8.58 -14.59
CA LYS A 174 -14.24 8.21 -15.85
C LYS A 174 -12.74 8.29 -15.70
N MET A 175 -12.08 7.15 -15.78
CA MET A 175 -10.65 7.04 -15.53
C MET A 175 -9.84 6.87 -16.80
N ASN A 176 -8.69 7.58 -16.85
CA ASN A 176 -7.66 7.41 -17.87
C ASN A 176 -6.32 7.24 -17.14
N ALA A 177 -5.63 6.14 -17.42
CA ALA A 177 -4.37 5.85 -16.76
C ALA A 177 -3.41 5.07 -17.66
N GLY A 178 -2.11 5.24 -17.40
CA GLY A 178 -1.03 4.49 -18.04
C GLY A 178 -0.36 3.57 -17.02
N PHE A 179 -0.07 2.34 -17.42
CA PHE A 179 0.58 1.32 -16.62
C PHE A 179 1.78 0.75 -17.36
N ARG A 180 2.93 0.64 -16.68
CA ARG A 180 4.08 -0.03 -17.25
C ARG A 180 3.80 -1.52 -17.44
N SER A 181 4.20 -2.03 -18.59
CA SER A 181 4.33 -3.46 -18.86
C SER A 181 5.47 -3.67 -19.85
N GLU A 182 6.41 -4.57 -19.53
CA GLU A 182 7.59 -4.83 -20.40
C GLU A 182 7.20 -5.41 -21.74
N LYS A 183 6.11 -6.16 -21.77
CA LYS A 183 5.56 -6.78 -22.99
C LYS A 183 4.08 -6.46 -23.10
N ARG A 184 3.57 -6.45 -24.31
CA ARG A 184 2.14 -6.32 -24.53
C ARG A 184 1.38 -7.44 -23.82
N PRO A 185 0.48 -7.13 -22.86
CA PRO A 185 -0.32 -8.15 -22.20
C PRO A 185 -1.23 -8.87 -23.19
N LYS A 186 -1.45 -10.17 -22.99
CA LYS A 186 -2.43 -10.97 -23.75
C LYS A 186 -3.86 -10.48 -23.53
N ALA A 187 -4.13 -9.99 -22.33
CA ALA A 187 -5.39 -9.39 -21.93
C ALA A 187 -5.17 -8.41 -20.80
N VAL A 188 -6.00 -7.37 -20.74
CA VAL A 188 -6.09 -6.44 -19.62
C VAL A 188 -7.50 -6.55 -19.05
N VAL A 189 -7.58 -6.78 -17.75
CA VAL A 189 -8.84 -6.90 -17.01
C VAL A 189 -8.91 -5.73 -16.05
N VAL A 190 -9.90 -4.87 -16.20
CA VAL A 190 -10.13 -3.71 -15.31
C VAL A 190 -11.43 -3.95 -14.56
N ASN A 191 -11.38 -3.92 -13.22
CA ASN A 191 -12.54 -4.13 -12.35
C ASN A 191 -13.36 -5.39 -12.73
N GLY A 192 -12.64 -6.48 -13.06
CA GLY A 192 -13.25 -7.76 -13.45
C GLY A 192 -13.69 -7.88 -14.92
N LYS A 193 -13.66 -6.80 -15.71
CA LYS A 193 -14.07 -6.80 -17.13
C LYS A 193 -12.84 -6.75 -18.04
N VAL A 194 -12.79 -7.60 -19.08
CA VAL A 194 -11.77 -7.50 -20.14
C VAL A 194 -11.96 -6.18 -20.89
N THR A 195 -10.90 -5.37 -20.90
CA THR A 195 -10.95 -4.00 -21.40
C THR A 195 -10.00 -3.82 -22.58
N PRO A 196 -10.47 -3.25 -23.70
CA PRO A 196 -9.60 -2.84 -24.79
C PRO A 196 -8.61 -1.78 -24.34
N VAL A 197 -7.35 -1.92 -24.73
CA VAL A 197 -6.27 -0.99 -24.35
C VAL A 197 -5.37 -0.69 -25.53
N VAL A 198 -4.70 0.45 -25.45
CA VAL A 198 -3.60 0.80 -26.34
C VAL A 198 -2.30 0.43 -25.62
N TYR A 199 -1.39 -0.26 -26.32
CA TYR A 199 -0.05 -0.55 -25.82
C TYR A 199 0.98 0.13 -26.69
N GLU A 200 1.72 1.05 -26.09
CA GLU A 200 2.76 1.84 -26.76
C GLU A 200 3.98 2.00 -25.85
N LYS A 201 5.16 1.73 -26.40
CA LYS A 201 6.45 1.99 -25.74
C LYS A 201 6.54 1.48 -24.29
N GLY A 202 6.06 0.26 -24.04
CA GLY A 202 6.09 -0.32 -22.69
C GLY A 202 4.98 0.19 -21.74
N THR A 203 3.98 0.87 -22.27
CA THR A 203 2.86 1.41 -21.49
C THR A 203 1.54 0.89 -22.01
N VAL A 204 0.74 0.33 -21.13
CA VAL A 204 -0.67 0.00 -21.33
C VAL A 204 -1.50 1.23 -20.97
N LYS A 205 -2.20 1.78 -21.95
CA LYS A 205 -3.11 2.93 -21.76
C LYS A 205 -4.54 2.43 -21.64
N VAL A 206 -5.15 2.71 -20.50
CA VAL A 206 -6.56 2.45 -20.20
C VAL A 206 -7.30 3.76 -20.27
N SER A 207 -8.39 3.83 -21.06
CA SER A 207 -9.14 5.06 -21.27
C SER A 207 -10.63 4.82 -21.16
N GLY A 208 -11.33 5.76 -20.53
CA GLY A 208 -12.78 5.79 -20.50
C GLY A 208 -13.44 4.70 -19.65
N VAL A 209 -12.71 4.11 -18.69
CA VAL A 209 -13.30 3.15 -17.75
C VAL A 209 -14.29 3.90 -16.87
N VAL A 210 -15.53 3.44 -16.88
CA VAL A 210 -16.61 3.96 -16.03
C VAL A 210 -16.81 2.99 -14.88
N ILE A 211 -16.88 3.51 -13.66
CA ILE A 211 -17.31 2.76 -12.49
C ILE A 211 -18.84 2.83 -12.45
N GLU A 212 -19.45 1.67 -12.46
CA GLU A 212 -20.88 1.50 -12.21
C GLU A 212 -21.16 1.39 -10.73
#